data_23f274bd338af828fd0486b97e7a8fbb
#
_entry.id   23f274bd338af828fd0486b97e7a8fbb
#
_cell.length_a   1.000
_cell.length_b   1.000
_cell.length_c   1.000
_cell.angle_alpha   90.00
_cell.angle_beta   90.00
_cell.angle_gamma   90.00
#
_symmetry.space_group_name_H-M   'P 1'
#
loop_
_entity.id
_entity.type
_entity.pdbx_description
1 polymer ?
#
loop_
_entity_poly.entity_id
_entity_poly.type
_entity_poly.pdbx_seq_one_letter_code
_entity_poly.pdbx_strand_id
1 'polypeptide(L)'
;MSVESGLVAEIEKWSKRLGDSLVGVRPSGERGAKMLQNIKAYSEDSRHFFSRGDLVKSFECLIWAWAILEIGEELEFLGSKEDAE
;
A
#
# COMPACT_ATOMS: atom_id res chain seq x y z
N MET A 1 -22.73 -12.51 -9.09
CA MET A 1 -21.46 -12.23 -8.34
C MET A 1 -21.82 -11.89 -6.90
N SER A 2 -21.07 -12.42 -5.98
CA SER A 2 -21.26 -12.12 -4.56
C SER A 2 -20.45 -10.91 -4.16
N VAL A 3 -20.81 -10.31 -3.02
CA VAL A 3 -20.02 -9.23 -2.41
C VAL A 3 -18.61 -9.72 -2.13
N GLU A 4 -18.50 -10.96 -1.65
CA GLU A 4 -17.21 -11.56 -1.33
C GLU A 4 -16.30 -11.66 -2.55
N SER A 5 -16.80 -12.16 -3.67
CA SER A 5 -15.99 -12.27 -4.88
C SER A 5 -15.60 -10.90 -5.43
N GLY A 6 -16.49 -9.92 -5.30
CA GLY A 6 -16.18 -8.55 -5.68
C GLY A 6 -15.09 -7.95 -4.81
N LEU A 7 -15.12 -8.23 -3.51
CA LEU A 7 -14.10 -7.74 -2.59
C LEU A 7 -12.75 -8.40 -2.87
N VAL A 8 -12.73 -9.70 -3.14
CA VAL A 8 -11.50 -10.40 -3.52
C VAL A 8 -10.87 -9.74 -4.74
N ALA A 9 -11.67 -9.47 -5.77
CA ALA A 9 -11.20 -8.84 -7.00
C ALA A 9 -10.61 -7.46 -6.73
N GLU A 10 -11.25 -6.67 -5.86
CA GLU A 10 -10.76 -5.34 -5.50
C GLU A 10 -9.45 -5.40 -4.73
N ILE A 11 -9.35 -6.32 -3.76
CA ILE A 11 -8.12 -6.48 -3.00
C ILE A 11 -6.97 -6.87 -3.93
N GLU A 12 -7.20 -7.83 -4.82
CA GLU A 12 -6.15 -8.27 -5.76
C GLU A 12 -5.70 -7.13 -6.67
N LYS A 13 -6.66 -6.37 -7.21
CA LYS A 13 -6.36 -5.25 -8.10
C LYS A 13 -5.53 -4.18 -7.40
N TRP A 14 -5.98 -3.74 -6.23
CA TRP A 14 -5.31 -2.65 -5.52
C TRP A 14 -4.01 -3.08 -4.86
N SER A 15 -3.87 -4.35 -4.49
CA SER A 15 -2.59 -4.89 -4.03
C SER A 15 -1.54 -4.87 -5.14
N LYS A 16 -1.93 -5.26 -6.34
CA LYS A 16 -1.03 -5.22 -7.49
C LYS A 16 -0.63 -3.80 -7.83
N ARG A 17 -1.59 -2.88 -7.85
CA ARG A 17 -1.31 -1.47 -8.13
C ARG A 17 -0.41 -0.85 -7.08
N LEU A 18 -0.60 -1.23 -5.81
CA LEU A 18 0.27 -0.75 -4.74
C LEU A 18 1.70 -1.21 -4.97
N GLY A 19 1.89 -2.49 -5.27
CA GLY A 19 3.21 -3.03 -5.56
C GLY A 19 3.88 -2.29 -6.70
N ASP A 20 3.13 -2.04 -7.77
CA ASP A 20 3.64 -1.31 -8.92
C ASP A 20 3.99 0.14 -8.55
N SER A 21 3.15 0.78 -7.73
CA SER A 21 3.37 2.16 -7.30
C SER A 21 4.59 2.31 -6.38
N LEU A 22 4.94 1.26 -5.65
CA LEU A 22 6.09 1.29 -4.74
C LEU A 22 7.42 1.11 -5.45
N VAL A 23 7.40 0.62 -6.67
CA VAL A 23 8.63 0.47 -7.46
C VAL A 23 9.22 1.86 -7.71
N GLY A 24 10.45 2.05 -7.27
CA GLY A 24 11.15 3.32 -7.48
C GLY A 24 10.77 4.43 -6.51
N VAL A 25 9.89 4.18 -5.56
CA VAL A 25 9.59 5.17 -4.51
C VAL A 25 10.81 5.35 -3.62
N ARG A 26 11.19 6.59 -3.39
CA ARG A 26 12.35 6.94 -2.56
C ARG A 26 11.91 7.75 -1.36
N PRO A 27 12.31 7.32 -0.17
CA PRO A 27 12.01 8.09 1.04
C PRO A 27 12.94 9.30 1.15
N SER A 28 12.42 10.39 1.66
CA SER A 28 13.18 11.59 1.97
C SER A 28 13.28 11.69 3.48
N GLY A 29 14.50 11.60 3.98
CA GLY A 29 14.78 11.70 5.40
C GLY A 29 14.26 10.52 6.22
N GLU A 30 14.41 10.64 7.53
CA GLU A 30 14.02 9.58 8.46
C GLU A 30 12.51 9.35 8.48
N ARG A 31 11.74 10.43 8.39
CA ARG A 31 10.28 10.33 8.37
C ARG A 31 9.78 9.59 7.13
N GLY A 32 10.34 9.91 5.96
CA GLY A 32 10.02 9.22 4.72
C GLY A 32 10.35 7.74 4.79
N ALA A 33 11.51 7.41 5.33
CA ALA A 33 11.94 6.02 5.50
C ALA A 33 10.96 5.25 6.41
N LYS A 34 10.49 5.88 7.48
CA LYS A 34 9.54 5.27 8.40
C LYS A 34 8.17 5.08 7.75
N MET A 35 7.73 6.05 6.97
CA MET A 35 6.48 5.93 6.22
C MET A 35 6.54 4.77 5.24
N LEU A 36 7.62 4.66 4.49
CA LEU A 36 7.79 3.57 3.52
C LEU A 36 7.79 2.21 4.21
N GLN A 37 8.45 2.12 5.36
CA GLN A 37 8.47 0.91 6.17
C GLN A 37 7.06 0.52 6.62
N ASN A 38 6.26 1.49 7.05
CA ASN A 38 4.88 1.26 7.46
C ASN A 38 4.00 0.81 6.28
N ILE A 39 4.20 1.40 5.11
CA ILE A 39 3.45 0.99 3.91
C ILE A 39 3.73 -0.49 3.60
N LYS A 40 4.99 -0.87 3.65
CA LYS A 40 5.38 -2.26 3.38
C LYS A 40 4.82 -3.23 4.43
N ALA A 41 4.80 -2.81 5.70
CA ALA A 41 4.24 -3.62 6.77
C ALA A 41 2.74 -3.83 6.57
N TYR A 42 1.99 -2.77 6.25
CA TYR A 42 0.56 -2.88 5.98
C TYR A 42 0.30 -3.75 4.74
N SER A 43 1.12 -3.63 3.72
CA SER A 43 0.99 -4.45 2.52
C SER A 43 1.17 -5.94 2.84
N GLU A 44 2.15 -6.28 3.68
CA GLU A 44 2.36 -7.65 4.13
C GLU A 44 1.22 -8.15 5.00
N ASP A 45 0.74 -7.32 5.92
CA ASP A 45 -0.39 -7.67 6.78
C ASP A 45 -1.63 -7.93 5.93
N SER A 46 -1.85 -7.12 4.90
CA SER A 46 -2.97 -7.32 3.97
C SER A 46 -2.90 -8.70 3.33
N ARG A 47 -1.74 -9.11 2.85
CA ARG A 47 -1.56 -10.43 2.24
C ARG A 47 -1.77 -11.56 3.25
N HIS A 48 -1.30 -11.36 4.47
CA HIS A 48 -1.48 -12.33 5.55
C HIS A 48 -2.98 -12.55 5.83
N PHE A 49 -3.73 -11.48 6.02
CA PHE A 49 -5.17 -11.59 6.27
C PHE A 49 -5.91 -12.17 5.08
N PHE A 50 -5.52 -11.79 3.87
CA PHE A 50 -6.10 -12.35 2.65
C PHE A 50 -5.93 -13.87 2.61
N SER A 51 -4.73 -14.36 2.91
CA SER A 51 -4.45 -15.80 2.88
C SER A 51 -5.26 -16.57 3.94
N ARG A 52 -5.72 -15.89 4.97
CA ARG A 52 -6.54 -16.50 6.04
C ARG A 52 -8.04 -16.33 5.79
N GLY A 53 -8.40 -15.71 4.69
CA GLY A 53 -9.81 -15.47 4.36
C GLY A 53 -10.44 -14.30 5.08
N ASP A 54 -9.64 -13.51 5.82
CA ASP A 54 -10.14 -12.32 6.50
C ASP A 54 -10.06 -11.14 5.55
N LEU A 55 -11.06 -11.04 4.68
CA LEU A 55 -11.06 -10.07 3.60
C LEU A 55 -11.24 -8.63 4.11
N VAL A 56 -11.99 -8.45 5.18
CA VAL A 56 -12.22 -7.12 5.74
C VAL A 56 -10.92 -6.54 6.27
N LYS A 57 -10.17 -7.31 7.07
CA LYS A 57 -8.89 -6.84 7.60
C LYS A 57 -7.85 -6.69 6.50
N SER A 58 -7.87 -7.58 5.51
CA SER A 58 -6.99 -7.45 4.35
C SER A 58 -7.20 -6.12 3.66
N PHE A 59 -8.45 -5.78 3.40
CA PHE A 59 -8.82 -4.52 2.74
C PHE A 59 -8.46 -3.31 3.59
N GLU A 60 -8.71 -3.36 4.90
CA GLU A 60 -8.35 -2.27 5.81
C GLU A 60 -6.86 -1.98 5.77
N CYS A 61 -6.03 -3.01 5.85
CA CYS A 61 -4.58 -2.84 5.78
C CYS A 61 -4.15 -2.23 4.45
N LEU A 62 -4.78 -2.66 3.38
CA LEU A 62 -4.49 -2.15 2.04
C LEU A 62 -4.84 -0.66 1.93
N ILE A 63 -5.97 -0.25 2.49
CA ILE A 63 -6.38 1.16 2.49
C ILE A 63 -5.37 2.00 3.28
N TRP A 64 -4.91 1.52 4.44
CA TRP A 64 -3.92 2.24 5.22
C TRP A 64 -2.60 2.39 4.47
N ALA A 65 -2.16 1.34 3.78
CA ALA A 65 -0.95 1.42 2.98
C ALA A 65 -1.07 2.50 1.89
N TRP A 66 -2.19 2.52 1.17
CA TRP A 66 -2.45 3.53 0.14
C TRP A 66 -2.52 4.93 0.73
N ALA A 67 -3.19 5.09 1.87
CA ALA A 67 -3.32 6.40 2.51
C ALA A 67 -1.95 6.97 2.90
N ILE A 68 -1.09 6.14 3.49
CA ILE A 68 0.25 6.58 3.88
C ILE A 68 1.07 6.96 2.64
N LEU A 69 0.96 6.17 1.57
CA LEU A 69 1.68 6.48 0.33
C LEU A 69 1.23 7.83 -0.23
N GLU A 70 -0.07 8.05 -0.34
CA GLU A 70 -0.60 9.31 -0.88
C GLU A 70 -0.24 10.51 -0.02
N ILE A 71 -0.34 10.38 1.29
CA ILE A 71 0.03 11.45 2.22
C ILE A 71 1.52 11.72 2.15
N GLY A 72 2.33 10.67 2.12
CA GLY A 72 3.77 10.81 2.02
C GLY A 72 4.22 11.52 0.73
N GLU A 73 3.55 11.21 -0.38
CA GLU A 73 3.82 11.87 -1.64
C GLU A 73 3.39 13.34 -1.61
N GLU A 74 2.21 13.62 -1.06
CA GLU A 74 1.70 14.99 -0.96
C GLU A 74 2.61 15.86 -0.11
N LEU A 75 3.12 15.33 0.98
CA LEU A 75 4.02 16.05 1.89
C LEU A 75 5.49 15.99 1.48
N GLU A 76 5.78 15.33 0.36
CA GLU A 76 7.11 15.19 -0.19
C GLU A 76 8.10 14.41 0.69
N PHE A 77 7.59 13.56 1.59
CA PHE A 77 8.40 12.59 2.30
C PHE A 77 8.69 11.34 1.46
N LEU A 78 7.88 11.11 0.44
CA LEU A 78 8.05 10.02 -0.51
C LEU A 78 8.02 10.61 -1.91
N GLY A 79 8.98 10.21 -2.73
CA GLY A 79 9.05 10.68 -4.10
C GLY A 79 9.34 9.52 -5.04
N SER A 80 9.10 9.73 -6.32
CA SER A 80 9.43 8.73 -7.31
C SER A 80 10.86 8.97 -7.81
N LYS A 81 11.39 7.95 -8.47
CA LYS A 81 12.69 8.07 -9.10
C LYS A 81 12.72 9.21 -10.12
N GLU A 82 11.58 9.51 -10.72
CA GLU A 82 11.45 10.56 -11.72
C GLU A 82 11.49 11.95 -11.12
N ASP A 83 11.10 12.09 -9.85
CA ASP A 83 11.06 13.36 -9.14
C ASP A 83 12.40 13.70 -8.47
N ALA A 84 13.37 12.80 -8.55
CA ALA A 84 14.63 12.91 -7.83
C ALA A 84 15.72 13.66 -8.59
N GLU A 85 15.37 14.48 -9.53
CA GLU A 85 16.34 15.29 -10.28
C GLU A 85 16.72 16.57 -9.56
#